data_ce03d75281bd984d58989eec96669781
#
_entry.id   ce03d75281bd984d58989eec96669781
#
_cell.length_a   1.000
_cell.length_b   1.000
_cell.length_c   1.000
_cell.angle_alpha   90.00
_cell.angle_beta   90.00
_cell.angle_gamma   90.00
#
_symmetry.space_group_name_H-M   'P 1'
#
loop_
_entity.id
_entity.type
_entity.pdbx_description
1 polymer ?
#
loop_
_entity_poly.entity_id
_entity_poly.type
_entity_poly.pdbx_seq_one_letter_code
_entity_poly.pdbx_strand_id
1 'polypeptide(L)'
;MRSQIRGLNKASDNAQNGISLIQVAEGALNETHSILQRMNELATQAANDTNTSVDRDAIQSEIDQLTSEVDRIRSTTQFNSMNLLDGSFTGKNLQVGALSGQKIEISIKNMNASSLKISGLTVSSYSAAGKTMDAVQKAIQSVSDMRSTLGALQNRLEHTVANLDNISENTQAAESQLRDTDMAEEMVTYSKNNILAQAGQSMLAQANQSTQGVLSLLQ
;
A
#
# COMPACT_ATOMS: atom_id res chain seq x y z
N MET A 1 -3.32 -9.39 -22.55
CA MET A 1 -4.27 -9.59 -21.45
C MET A 1 -3.66 -10.31 -20.24
N ARG A 2 -3.17 -11.55 -20.32
CA ARG A 2 -2.61 -12.29 -19.16
C ARG A 2 -1.43 -11.61 -18.43
N SER A 3 -0.52 -11.00 -19.19
CA SER A 3 0.57 -10.21 -18.62
C SER A 3 0.05 -8.94 -17.93
N GLN A 4 -0.99 -8.31 -18.47
CA GLN A 4 -1.64 -7.15 -17.87
C GLN A 4 -2.37 -7.52 -16.57
N ILE A 5 -3.14 -8.61 -16.55
CA ILE A 5 -3.82 -9.10 -15.34
C ILE A 5 -2.80 -9.36 -14.22
N ARG A 6 -1.69 -10.08 -14.53
CA ARG A 6 -0.62 -10.30 -13.54
C ARG A 6 0.04 -9.00 -13.08
N GLY A 7 0.19 -8.03 -13.98
CA GLY A 7 0.73 -6.71 -13.66
C GLY A 7 -0.21 -5.91 -12.76
N LEU A 8 -1.53 -5.94 -13.03
CA LEU A 8 -2.55 -5.27 -12.23
C LEU A 8 -2.68 -5.87 -10.82
N ASN A 9 -2.69 -7.20 -10.72
CA ASN A 9 -2.71 -7.87 -9.42
C ASN A 9 -1.47 -7.52 -8.60
N LYS A 10 -0.28 -7.49 -9.23
CA LYS A 10 0.94 -7.08 -8.53
C LYS A 10 0.94 -5.60 -8.14
N ALA A 11 0.29 -4.75 -8.94
CA ALA A 11 0.09 -3.35 -8.60
C ALA A 11 -0.87 -3.16 -7.42
N SER A 12 -1.93 -3.98 -7.32
CA SER A 12 -2.83 -4.05 -6.16
C SER A 12 -2.08 -4.47 -4.90
N ASP A 13 -1.26 -5.55 -4.96
CA ASP A 13 -0.37 -5.96 -3.86
C ASP A 13 0.56 -4.82 -3.41
N ASN A 14 1.17 -4.11 -4.36
CA ASN A 14 2.07 -2.99 -4.07
C ASN A 14 1.33 -1.84 -3.38
N ALA A 15 0.10 -1.53 -3.81
CA ALA A 15 -0.73 -0.51 -3.18
C ALA A 15 -1.11 -0.90 -1.75
N GLN A 16 -1.47 -2.16 -1.50
CA GLN A 16 -1.75 -2.70 -0.16
C GLN A 16 -0.52 -2.64 0.75
N ASN A 17 0.67 -2.98 0.23
CA ASN A 17 1.92 -2.80 0.97
C ASN A 17 2.19 -1.33 1.31
N GLY A 18 1.85 -0.41 0.40
CA GLY A 18 1.91 1.03 0.64
C GLY A 18 0.97 1.48 1.75
N ILE A 19 -0.27 0.96 1.80
CA ILE A 19 -1.22 1.22 2.88
C ILE A 19 -0.66 0.72 4.22
N SER A 20 -0.13 -0.50 4.26
CA SER A 20 0.47 -1.07 5.48
C SER A 20 1.66 -0.23 5.98
N LEU A 21 2.50 0.27 5.09
CA LEU A 21 3.61 1.17 5.41
C LEU A 21 3.09 2.49 6.01
N ILE A 22 2.05 3.08 5.41
CA ILE A 22 1.45 4.32 5.91
C ILE A 22 0.87 4.10 7.31
N GLN A 23 0.18 2.99 7.56
CA GLN A 23 -0.39 2.66 8.87
C GLN A 23 0.68 2.52 9.96
N VAL A 24 1.83 1.92 9.65
CA VAL A 24 2.97 1.85 10.59
C VAL A 24 3.51 3.24 10.89
N ALA A 25 3.68 4.09 9.88
CA ALA A 25 4.13 5.47 10.05
C ALA A 25 3.11 6.31 10.85
N GLU A 26 1.82 6.16 10.57
CA GLU A 26 0.75 6.88 11.27
C GLU A 26 0.65 6.45 12.73
N GLY A 27 0.80 5.17 13.05
CA GLY A 27 0.85 4.67 14.41
C GLY A 27 1.98 5.34 15.21
N ALA A 28 3.19 5.40 14.65
CA ALA A 28 4.32 6.06 15.29
C ALA A 28 4.12 7.57 15.45
N LEU A 29 3.52 8.23 14.45
CA LEU A 29 3.19 9.66 14.53
C LEU A 29 2.09 9.95 15.56
N ASN A 30 1.17 9.01 15.78
CA ASN A 30 0.15 9.14 16.82
C ASN A 30 0.77 9.10 18.23
N GLU A 31 1.73 8.20 18.46
CA GLU A 31 2.50 8.18 19.72
C GLU A 31 3.32 9.46 19.90
N THR A 32 3.99 9.92 18.83
CA THR A 32 4.72 11.20 18.85
C THR A 32 3.78 12.37 19.18
N HIS A 33 2.57 12.38 18.62
CA HIS A 33 1.56 13.40 18.92
C HIS A 33 1.15 13.40 20.39
N SER A 34 0.92 12.22 20.97
CA SER A 34 0.58 12.03 22.39
C SER A 34 1.68 12.53 23.30
N ILE A 35 2.94 12.23 22.97
CA ILE A 35 4.12 12.74 23.71
C ILE A 35 4.18 14.25 23.65
N LEU A 36 3.98 14.86 22.48
CA LEU A 36 3.99 16.31 22.32
C LEU A 36 2.85 16.99 23.12
N GLN A 37 1.69 16.38 23.18
CA GLN A 37 0.59 16.86 24.03
C GLN A 37 1.00 16.83 25.50
N ARG A 38 1.64 15.74 25.97
CA ARG A 38 2.14 15.64 27.33
C ARG A 38 3.22 16.69 27.63
N MET A 39 4.13 16.94 26.68
CA MET A 39 5.12 18.02 26.80
C MET A 39 4.46 19.40 26.91
N ASN A 40 3.37 19.66 26.19
CA ASN A 40 2.63 20.92 26.29
C ASN A 40 1.96 21.08 27.66
N GLU A 41 1.40 20.00 28.22
CA GLU A 41 0.85 20.00 29.59
C GLU A 41 1.92 20.34 30.62
N LEU A 42 3.08 19.69 30.53
CA LEU A 42 4.21 19.93 31.42
C LEU A 42 4.74 21.36 31.30
N ALA A 43 4.86 21.89 30.10
CA ALA A 43 5.26 23.27 29.87
C ALA A 43 4.24 24.25 30.45
N THR A 44 2.95 23.98 30.33
CA THR A 44 1.88 24.77 30.95
C THR A 44 1.95 24.72 32.48
N GLN A 45 2.20 23.53 33.04
CA GLN A 45 2.38 23.38 34.48
C GLN A 45 3.62 24.18 34.97
N ALA A 46 4.75 24.09 34.27
CA ALA A 46 5.97 24.81 34.61
C ALA A 46 5.83 26.34 34.52
N ALA A 47 4.92 26.83 33.67
CA ALA A 47 4.64 28.25 33.52
C ALA A 47 3.92 28.86 34.75
N ASN A 48 3.47 28.02 35.68
CA ASN A 48 2.81 28.55 36.90
C ASN A 48 3.86 28.99 37.94
N ASP A 49 3.76 30.21 38.43
CA ASP A 49 4.68 30.76 39.43
C ASP A 49 4.53 30.16 40.85
N THR A 50 3.53 29.29 41.06
CA THR A 50 3.44 28.48 42.28
C THR A 50 4.47 27.36 42.35
N ASN A 51 5.14 27.00 41.26
CA ASN A 51 6.14 26.00 41.21
C ASN A 51 7.49 26.54 41.73
N THR A 52 8.15 25.74 42.56
CA THR A 52 9.52 26.01 43.00
C THR A 52 10.52 25.68 41.88
N SER A 53 11.80 26.07 42.10
CA SER A 53 12.87 25.65 41.15
C SER A 53 13.02 24.13 41.09
N VAL A 54 12.86 23.44 42.21
CA VAL A 54 12.94 21.97 42.28
C VAL A 54 11.82 21.30 41.48
N ASP A 55 10.61 21.84 41.56
CA ASP A 55 9.46 21.34 40.76
C ASP A 55 9.71 21.52 39.26
N ARG A 56 10.24 22.68 38.87
CA ARG A 56 10.58 22.96 37.47
C ARG A 56 11.73 22.06 36.96
N ASP A 57 12.71 21.72 37.81
CA ASP A 57 13.79 20.79 37.45
C ASP A 57 13.25 19.37 37.26
N ALA A 58 12.29 18.94 38.08
CA ALA A 58 11.59 17.67 37.89
C ALA A 58 10.81 17.63 36.56
N ILE A 59 10.06 18.69 36.26
CA ILE A 59 9.34 18.83 34.98
C ILE A 59 10.32 18.85 33.80
N GLN A 60 11.45 19.55 33.92
CA GLN A 60 12.50 19.57 32.89
C GLN A 60 13.03 18.16 32.62
N SER A 61 13.29 17.38 33.64
CA SER A 61 13.74 16.00 33.47
C SER A 61 12.73 15.13 32.73
N GLU A 62 11.43 15.30 32.97
CA GLU A 62 10.39 14.61 32.25
C GLU A 62 10.35 15.05 30.75
N ILE A 63 10.45 16.35 30.48
CA ILE A 63 10.51 16.87 29.09
C ILE A 63 11.71 16.33 28.33
N ASP A 64 12.89 16.21 28.98
CA ASP A 64 14.10 15.67 28.38
C ASP A 64 13.94 14.18 28.04
N GLN A 65 13.29 13.40 28.91
CA GLN A 65 12.96 12.00 28.64
C GLN A 65 11.96 11.85 27.48
N LEU A 66 10.91 12.67 27.45
CA LEU A 66 9.94 12.68 26.36
C LEU A 66 10.57 13.07 25.02
N THR A 67 11.49 14.03 25.01
CA THR A 67 12.26 14.43 23.83
C THR A 67 13.12 13.25 23.32
N SER A 68 13.77 12.53 24.24
CA SER A 68 14.54 11.33 23.91
C SER A 68 13.66 10.22 23.36
N GLU A 69 12.44 10.07 23.88
CA GLU A 69 11.48 9.09 23.39
C GLU A 69 10.98 9.39 21.97
N VAL A 70 10.77 10.67 21.63
CA VAL A 70 10.48 11.07 20.23
C VAL A 70 11.61 10.64 19.29
N ASP A 71 12.86 10.85 19.68
CA ASP A 71 14.01 10.42 18.88
C ASP A 71 14.14 8.89 18.81
N ARG A 72 13.76 8.17 19.86
CA ARG A 72 13.71 6.72 19.87
C ARG A 72 12.63 6.20 18.90
N ILE A 73 11.40 6.72 18.97
CA ILE A 73 10.31 6.35 18.06
C ILE A 73 10.74 6.56 16.62
N ARG A 74 11.35 7.70 16.30
CA ARG A 74 11.88 7.98 14.97
C ARG A 74 12.87 6.92 14.48
N SER A 75 13.80 6.50 15.35
CA SER A 75 14.86 5.56 14.98
C SER A 75 14.40 4.12 14.91
N THR A 76 13.36 3.75 15.68
CA THR A 76 12.84 2.38 15.75
C THR A 76 11.71 2.09 14.79
N THR A 77 11.05 3.13 14.24
CA THR A 77 9.95 2.94 13.30
C THR A 77 10.48 2.54 11.93
N GLN A 78 10.34 1.25 11.62
CA GLN A 78 10.83 0.65 10.38
C GLN A 78 9.74 -0.16 9.69
N PHE A 79 9.79 -0.20 8.38
CA PHE A 79 9.02 -1.10 7.54
C PHE A 79 9.97 -1.81 6.58
N ASN A 80 10.03 -3.13 6.64
CA ASN A 80 10.96 -3.94 5.84
C ASN A 80 12.41 -3.42 5.91
N SER A 81 12.93 -3.19 7.13
CA SER A 81 14.26 -2.65 7.43
C SER A 81 14.55 -1.24 6.87
N MET A 82 13.52 -0.53 6.41
CA MET A 82 13.63 0.87 5.98
C MET A 82 13.07 1.77 7.08
N ASN A 83 13.87 2.73 7.53
CA ASN A 83 13.41 3.76 8.46
C ASN A 83 12.39 4.68 7.76
N LEU A 84 11.28 4.98 8.45
CA LEU A 84 10.20 5.77 7.86
C LEU A 84 10.27 7.25 8.25
N LEU A 85 10.72 7.55 9.48
CA LEU A 85 10.62 8.89 10.10
C LEU A 85 11.96 9.64 10.18
N ASP A 86 13.03 9.10 9.60
CA ASP A 86 14.38 9.70 9.63
C ASP A 86 14.64 10.71 8.51
N GLY A 87 13.67 10.88 7.58
CA GLY A 87 13.78 11.75 6.41
C GLY A 87 14.41 11.10 5.18
N SER A 88 14.88 9.85 5.29
CA SER A 88 15.37 9.10 4.12
C SER A 88 14.25 8.61 3.21
N PHE A 89 13.02 8.56 3.74
CA PHE A 89 11.84 8.08 3.03
C PHE A 89 11.14 9.23 2.27
N THR A 90 11.88 9.89 1.38
CA THR A 90 11.37 10.96 0.51
C THR A 90 11.43 10.55 -0.95
N GLY A 91 10.41 10.95 -1.72
CA GLY A 91 10.35 10.67 -3.17
C GLY A 91 10.26 9.18 -3.52
N LYS A 92 9.77 8.34 -2.60
CA LYS A 92 9.62 6.90 -2.87
C LYS A 92 8.40 6.65 -3.73
N ASN A 93 8.61 5.93 -4.82
CA ASN A 93 7.57 5.64 -5.80
C ASN A 93 6.98 4.25 -5.55
N LEU A 94 5.67 4.18 -5.39
CA LEU A 94 4.90 2.94 -5.43
C LEU A 94 4.36 2.75 -6.85
N GLN A 95 4.72 1.66 -7.49
CA GLN A 95 4.17 1.27 -8.78
C GLN A 95 2.77 0.69 -8.58
N VAL A 96 1.75 1.46 -8.97
CA VAL A 96 0.33 1.16 -8.78
C VAL A 96 -0.39 0.92 -10.11
N GLY A 97 0.32 0.39 -11.09
CA GLY A 97 -0.26 0.03 -12.37
C GLY A 97 0.66 -0.84 -13.19
N ALA A 98 0.10 -1.48 -14.25
CA ALA A 98 0.80 -2.44 -15.10
C ALA A 98 1.77 -1.77 -16.10
N LEU A 99 1.70 -0.45 -16.28
CA LEU A 99 2.50 0.29 -17.25
C LEU A 99 3.50 1.23 -16.55
N SER A 100 4.61 1.53 -17.24
CA SER A 100 5.59 2.50 -16.76
C SER A 100 4.96 3.88 -16.55
N GLY A 101 5.35 4.55 -15.46
CA GLY A 101 4.84 5.89 -15.10
C GLY A 101 3.57 5.88 -14.23
N GLN A 102 2.90 4.75 -14.05
CA GLN A 102 1.74 4.62 -13.17
C GLN A 102 2.20 4.45 -11.71
N LYS A 103 2.61 5.53 -11.09
CA LYS A 103 3.19 5.54 -9.74
C LYS A 103 2.50 6.56 -8.84
N ILE A 104 2.50 6.26 -7.55
CA ILE A 104 2.16 7.19 -6.47
C ILE A 104 3.44 7.44 -5.67
N GLU A 105 3.77 8.70 -5.48
CA GLU A 105 4.93 9.10 -4.69
C GLU A 105 4.52 9.26 -3.23
N ILE A 106 5.34 8.69 -2.34
CA ILE A 106 5.23 8.87 -0.89
C ILE A 106 6.48 9.58 -0.39
N SER A 107 6.26 10.61 0.43
CA SER A 107 7.33 11.36 1.08
C SER A 107 6.99 11.57 2.54
N ILE A 108 7.88 11.11 3.42
CA ILE A 108 7.78 11.30 4.87
C ILE A 108 8.96 12.16 5.31
N LYS A 109 8.64 13.29 5.94
CA LYS A 109 9.66 14.21 6.44
C LYS A 109 10.32 13.65 7.71
N ASN A 110 11.52 14.16 8.00
CA ASN A 110 12.20 13.84 9.25
C ASN A 110 11.42 14.40 10.46
N MET A 111 11.11 13.54 11.41
CA MET A 111 10.33 13.83 12.62
C MET A 111 11.18 13.70 13.90
N ASN A 112 12.48 14.01 13.81
CA ASN A 112 13.35 14.07 15.00
C ASN A 112 13.10 15.33 15.83
N ALA A 113 13.54 15.32 17.08
CA ALA A 113 13.42 16.43 18.01
C ALA A 113 14.03 17.73 17.46
N SER A 114 15.11 17.64 16.68
CA SER A 114 15.76 18.81 16.06
C SER A 114 14.94 19.40 14.92
N SER A 115 14.34 18.58 14.03
CA SER A 115 13.48 19.04 12.94
C SER A 115 12.17 19.62 13.46
N LEU A 116 11.64 19.07 14.53
CA LEU A 116 10.44 19.58 15.22
C LEU A 116 10.76 20.79 16.11
N LYS A 117 12.04 21.18 16.24
CA LYS A 117 12.51 22.29 17.07
C LYS A 117 12.14 22.15 18.56
N ILE A 118 12.09 20.91 19.04
CA ILE A 118 11.83 20.59 20.45
C ILE A 118 13.10 20.15 21.20
N SER A 119 14.23 20.16 20.53
CA SER A 119 15.52 19.88 21.15
C SER A 119 16.01 21.07 21.98
N GLY A 120 16.46 20.81 23.22
CA GLY A 120 17.02 21.83 24.12
C GLY A 120 15.97 22.84 24.66
N LEU A 121 14.69 22.47 24.70
CA LEU A 121 13.65 23.28 25.34
C LEU A 121 13.86 23.34 26.85
N THR A 122 13.63 24.49 27.44
CA THR A 122 13.80 24.72 28.89
C THR A 122 12.54 25.30 29.52
N VAL A 123 12.27 24.91 30.74
CA VAL A 123 11.10 25.34 31.52
C VAL A 123 11.50 25.98 32.87
N SER A 124 12.75 26.47 32.96
CA SER A 124 13.32 27.05 34.18
C SER A 124 12.67 28.33 34.66
N SER A 125 11.92 29.01 33.80
CA SER A 125 11.20 30.27 34.10
C SER A 125 9.88 30.36 33.34
N TYR A 126 8.99 31.24 33.78
CA TYR A 126 7.73 31.53 33.07
C TYR A 126 7.96 31.82 31.58
N SER A 127 8.93 32.69 31.26
CA SER A 127 9.23 33.07 29.88
C SER A 127 9.82 31.89 29.07
N ALA A 128 10.63 31.04 29.69
CA ALA A 128 11.18 29.85 29.03
C ALA A 128 10.07 28.82 28.77
N ALA A 129 9.21 28.57 29.74
CA ALA A 129 8.06 27.69 29.60
C ALA A 129 7.09 28.17 28.48
N GLY A 130 6.85 29.47 28.37
CA GLY A 130 6.05 30.04 27.28
C GLY A 130 6.65 29.74 25.89
N LYS A 131 7.97 29.93 25.73
CA LYS A 131 8.66 29.58 24.46
C LYS A 131 8.59 28.09 24.16
N THR A 132 8.68 27.25 25.19
CA THR A 132 8.55 25.79 25.08
C THR A 132 7.15 25.42 24.61
N MET A 133 6.09 26.02 25.15
CA MET A 133 4.70 25.84 24.70
C MET A 133 4.54 26.18 23.22
N ASP A 134 5.04 27.36 22.79
CA ASP A 134 4.98 27.78 21.38
C ASP A 134 5.71 26.81 20.45
N ALA A 135 6.88 26.31 20.86
CA ALA A 135 7.65 25.34 20.08
C ALA A 135 6.94 24.01 19.97
N VAL A 136 6.41 23.49 21.07
CA VAL A 136 5.66 22.24 21.11
C VAL A 136 4.37 22.33 20.30
N GLN A 137 3.64 23.45 20.35
CA GLN A 137 2.44 23.66 19.52
C GLN A 137 2.77 23.62 18.02
N LYS A 138 3.87 24.24 17.60
CA LYS A 138 4.34 24.15 16.21
C LYS A 138 4.74 22.74 15.82
N ALA A 139 5.34 21.98 16.73
CA ALA A 139 5.66 20.58 16.52
C ALA A 139 4.39 19.73 16.35
N ILE A 140 3.38 19.92 17.21
CA ILE A 140 2.05 19.30 17.10
C ILE A 140 1.43 19.56 15.73
N GLN A 141 1.46 20.83 15.28
CA GLN A 141 0.93 21.20 13.96
C GLN A 141 1.68 20.45 12.85
N SER A 142 3.00 20.40 12.90
CA SER A 142 3.83 19.72 11.90
C SER A 142 3.56 18.22 11.82
N VAL A 143 3.36 17.56 12.97
CA VAL A 143 2.98 16.14 13.05
C VAL A 143 1.56 15.94 12.51
N SER A 144 0.61 16.83 12.84
CA SER A 144 -0.76 16.75 12.35
C SER A 144 -0.84 16.93 10.84
N ASP A 145 -0.08 17.86 10.26
CA ASP A 145 0.00 18.09 8.82
C ASP A 145 0.56 16.85 8.10
N MET A 146 1.57 16.20 8.69
CA MET A 146 2.11 14.96 8.13
C MET A 146 1.09 13.83 8.19
N ARG A 147 0.39 13.65 9.32
CA ARG A 147 -0.67 12.64 9.47
C ARG A 147 -1.81 12.89 8.47
N SER A 148 -2.22 14.14 8.29
CA SER A 148 -3.23 14.50 7.28
C SER A 148 -2.79 14.12 5.87
N THR A 149 -1.52 14.37 5.54
CA THR A 149 -0.95 14.00 4.23
C THR A 149 -0.93 12.49 4.03
N LEU A 150 -0.53 11.72 5.06
CA LEU A 150 -0.51 10.27 5.01
C LEU A 150 -1.92 9.69 4.92
N GLY A 151 -2.89 10.22 5.67
CA GLY A 151 -4.29 9.80 5.58
C GLY A 151 -4.90 10.06 4.20
N ALA A 152 -4.58 11.20 3.57
CA ALA A 152 -4.99 11.48 2.19
C ALA A 152 -4.37 10.51 1.18
N LEU A 153 -3.09 10.15 1.37
CA LEU A 153 -2.42 9.14 0.56
C LEU A 153 -3.00 7.74 0.75
N GLN A 154 -3.36 7.37 1.98
CA GLN A 154 -4.02 6.10 2.27
C GLN A 154 -5.36 6.00 1.52
N ASN A 155 -6.24 7.01 1.65
CA ASN A 155 -7.51 7.05 0.94
C ASN A 155 -7.30 6.94 -0.59
N ARG A 156 -6.29 7.63 -1.12
CA ARG A 156 -5.96 7.56 -2.54
C ARG A 156 -5.51 6.16 -2.96
N LEU A 157 -4.71 5.47 -2.14
CA LEU A 157 -4.28 4.09 -2.40
C LEU A 157 -5.46 3.11 -2.32
N GLU A 158 -6.37 3.27 -1.36
CA GLU A 158 -7.58 2.45 -1.23
C GLU A 158 -8.47 2.55 -2.49
N HIS A 159 -8.71 3.77 -2.97
CA HIS A 159 -9.42 3.97 -4.24
C HIS A 159 -8.66 3.39 -5.44
N THR A 160 -7.34 3.44 -5.41
CA THR A 160 -6.51 2.85 -6.47
C THR A 160 -6.62 1.32 -6.45
N VAL A 161 -6.58 0.67 -5.28
CA VAL A 161 -6.79 -0.78 -5.15
C VAL A 161 -8.16 -1.17 -5.73
N ALA A 162 -9.23 -0.51 -5.28
CA ALA A 162 -10.58 -0.81 -5.79
C ALA A 162 -10.69 -0.64 -7.33
N ASN A 163 -10.01 0.35 -7.89
CA ASN A 163 -9.98 0.56 -9.34
C ASN A 163 -9.18 -0.54 -10.06
N LEU A 164 -8.01 -0.91 -9.52
CA LEU A 164 -7.16 -1.98 -10.08
C LEU A 164 -7.88 -3.33 -10.08
N ASP A 165 -8.59 -3.64 -9.00
CA ASP A 165 -9.34 -4.88 -8.88
C ASP A 165 -10.48 -4.94 -9.91
N ASN A 166 -11.24 -3.84 -10.09
CA ASN A 166 -12.26 -3.73 -11.13
C ASN A 166 -11.69 -3.89 -12.56
N ILE A 167 -10.54 -3.26 -12.84
CA ILE A 167 -9.87 -3.39 -14.14
C ILE A 167 -9.37 -4.82 -14.36
N SER A 168 -8.80 -5.44 -13.29
CA SER A 168 -8.31 -6.82 -13.35
C SER A 168 -9.45 -7.79 -13.63
N GLU A 169 -10.58 -7.67 -12.93
CA GLU A 169 -11.77 -8.50 -13.13
C GLU A 169 -12.34 -8.37 -14.56
N ASN A 170 -12.54 -7.14 -15.03
CA ASN A 170 -13.03 -6.90 -16.39
C ASN A 170 -12.07 -7.43 -17.48
N THR A 171 -10.76 -7.29 -17.24
CA THR A 171 -9.74 -7.80 -18.17
C THR A 171 -9.71 -9.33 -18.16
N GLN A 172 -9.92 -9.94 -17.00
CA GLN A 172 -10.02 -11.40 -16.86
C GLN A 172 -11.28 -11.95 -17.53
N ALA A 173 -12.42 -11.28 -17.38
CA ALA A 173 -13.66 -11.64 -18.08
C ALA A 173 -13.48 -11.58 -19.60
N ALA A 174 -12.83 -10.53 -20.10
CA ALA A 174 -12.53 -10.41 -21.53
C ALA A 174 -11.50 -11.48 -22.01
N GLU A 175 -10.53 -11.85 -21.18
CA GLU A 175 -9.57 -12.92 -21.50
C GLU A 175 -10.29 -14.27 -21.59
N SER A 176 -11.19 -14.55 -20.63
CA SER A 176 -12.03 -15.74 -20.61
C SER A 176 -12.86 -15.87 -21.90
N GLN A 177 -13.57 -14.82 -22.30
CA GLN A 177 -14.36 -14.81 -23.54
C GLN A 177 -13.54 -15.09 -24.81
N LEU A 178 -12.28 -14.70 -24.84
CA LEU A 178 -11.40 -14.93 -25.99
C LEU A 178 -10.73 -16.30 -25.99
N ARG A 179 -10.61 -16.94 -24.85
CA ARG A 179 -9.76 -18.09 -24.67
C ARG A 179 -10.45 -19.33 -24.18
N ASP A 180 -11.50 -19.17 -23.39
CA ASP A 180 -12.20 -20.33 -22.84
C ASP A 180 -13.07 -20.97 -23.93
N THR A 181 -12.88 -22.27 -24.13
CA THR A 181 -13.64 -23.07 -25.08
C THR A 181 -14.91 -23.58 -24.40
N ASP A 182 -16.05 -23.43 -25.04
CA ASP A 182 -17.26 -24.10 -24.58
C ASP A 182 -17.10 -25.61 -24.83
N MET A 183 -16.85 -26.33 -23.73
CA MET A 183 -16.62 -27.76 -23.76
C MET A 183 -17.84 -28.54 -24.28
N ALA A 184 -19.05 -28.01 -24.11
CA ALA A 184 -20.25 -28.64 -24.62
C ALA A 184 -20.30 -28.57 -26.16
N GLU A 185 -20.01 -27.41 -26.74
CA GLU A 185 -19.93 -27.21 -28.18
C GLU A 185 -18.79 -28.00 -28.81
N GLU A 186 -17.62 -28.00 -28.16
CA GLU A 186 -16.45 -28.77 -28.66
C GLU A 186 -16.68 -30.27 -28.62
N MET A 187 -17.35 -30.80 -27.57
CA MET A 187 -17.73 -32.22 -27.50
C MET A 187 -18.74 -32.60 -28.58
N VAL A 188 -19.70 -31.73 -28.92
CA VAL A 188 -20.63 -31.93 -30.06
C VAL A 188 -19.86 -31.96 -31.36
N THR A 189 -18.96 -31.02 -31.57
CA THR A 189 -18.11 -30.93 -32.77
C THR A 189 -17.20 -32.16 -32.89
N TYR A 190 -16.59 -32.61 -31.80
CA TYR A 190 -15.76 -33.84 -31.75
C TYR A 190 -16.61 -35.07 -32.10
N SER A 191 -17.79 -35.22 -31.49
CA SER A 191 -18.68 -36.36 -31.76
C SER A 191 -19.14 -36.37 -33.19
N LYS A 192 -19.54 -35.22 -33.75
CA LYS A 192 -19.89 -35.07 -35.15
C LYS A 192 -18.75 -35.50 -36.07
N ASN A 193 -17.53 -35.04 -35.81
CA ASN A 193 -16.36 -35.37 -36.62
C ASN A 193 -16.04 -36.86 -36.58
N ASN A 194 -16.15 -37.52 -35.40
CA ASN A 194 -15.98 -38.95 -35.25
C ASN A 194 -17.04 -39.74 -36.05
N ILE A 195 -18.30 -39.36 -35.97
CA ILE A 195 -19.39 -40.01 -36.74
C ILE A 195 -19.13 -39.84 -38.21
N LEU A 196 -18.77 -38.66 -38.70
CA LEU A 196 -18.45 -38.40 -40.09
C LEU A 196 -17.22 -39.23 -40.58
N ALA A 197 -16.19 -39.36 -39.74
CA ALA A 197 -15.03 -40.19 -40.06
C ALA A 197 -15.41 -41.68 -40.23
N GLN A 198 -16.21 -42.22 -39.27
CA GLN A 198 -16.71 -43.58 -39.32
C GLN A 198 -17.62 -43.83 -40.51
N ALA A 199 -18.56 -42.88 -40.78
CA ALA A 199 -19.43 -42.97 -41.94
C ALA A 199 -18.64 -42.90 -43.25
N GLY A 200 -17.65 -42.00 -43.33
CA GLY A 200 -16.76 -41.90 -44.50
C GLY A 200 -15.97 -43.18 -44.79
N GLN A 201 -15.43 -43.79 -43.73
CA GLN A 201 -14.75 -45.08 -43.87
C GLN A 201 -15.70 -46.20 -44.33
N SER A 202 -16.91 -46.26 -43.80
CA SER A 202 -17.93 -47.22 -44.19
C SER A 202 -18.35 -47.04 -45.66
N MET A 203 -18.58 -45.78 -46.06
CA MET A 203 -18.91 -45.43 -47.47
C MET A 203 -17.77 -45.77 -48.44
N LEU A 204 -16.50 -45.52 -48.05
CA LEU A 204 -15.36 -45.92 -48.85
C LEU A 204 -15.25 -47.44 -49.01
N ALA A 205 -15.50 -48.18 -47.94
CA ALA A 205 -15.54 -49.65 -47.98
C ALA A 205 -16.66 -50.14 -48.91
N GLN A 206 -17.84 -49.57 -48.81
CA GLN A 206 -19.00 -49.87 -49.70
C GLN A 206 -18.70 -49.53 -51.14
N ALA A 207 -18.07 -48.40 -51.44
CA ALA A 207 -17.70 -48.01 -52.82
C ALA A 207 -16.66 -48.99 -53.38
N ASN A 208 -15.66 -49.38 -52.61
CA ASN A 208 -14.68 -50.38 -53.02
C ASN A 208 -15.30 -51.75 -53.28
N GLN A 209 -16.27 -52.20 -52.49
CA GLN A 209 -16.99 -53.45 -52.71
C GLN A 209 -17.86 -53.38 -53.96
N SER A 210 -18.55 -52.24 -54.26
CA SER A 210 -19.35 -52.08 -55.44
C SER A 210 -18.53 -52.14 -56.75
N THR A 211 -17.30 -51.56 -56.72
CA THR A 211 -16.39 -51.67 -57.90
C THR A 211 -15.85 -53.06 -58.09
N GLN A 212 -15.57 -53.82 -57.00
CA GLN A 212 -15.19 -55.24 -57.09
C GLN A 212 -16.34 -56.11 -57.62
N GLY A 213 -17.58 -55.83 -57.22
CA GLY A 213 -18.77 -56.50 -57.75
C GLY A 213 -18.96 -56.31 -59.25
N VAL A 214 -18.72 -55.11 -59.78
CA VAL A 214 -18.74 -54.84 -61.21
C VAL A 214 -17.59 -55.58 -61.93
N LEU A 215 -16.43 -55.66 -61.36
CA LEU A 215 -15.27 -56.38 -61.93
C LEU A 215 -15.55 -57.88 -62.01
N SER A 216 -16.23 -58.49 -61.01
CA SER A 216 -16.59 -59.92 -61.00
C SER A 216 -17.70 -60.30 -61.99
N LEU A 217 -18.47 -59.34 -62.48
CA LEU A 217 -19.50 -59.50 -63.51
C LEU A 217 -18.91 -59.43 -64.98
N LEU A 218 -17.72 -58.88 -65.08
CA LEU A 218 -17.00 -58.73 -66.37
C LEU A 218 -15.98 -59.82 -66.62
N GLN A 219 -15.78 -60.76 -65.68
CA GLN A 219 -15.01 -62.02 -65.88
C GLN A 219 -15.98 -63.18 -66.02
#